data_ced2f4ffe352f3e9de2635c534a829f2
#
_entry.id   ced2f4ffe352f3e9de2635c534a829f2
#
_cell.length_a   1.000
_cell.length_b   1.000
_cell.length_c   1.000
_cell.angle_alpha   90.00
_cell.angle_beta   90.00
_cell.angle_gamma   90.00
#
_symmetry.space_group_name_H-M   'P 1'
#
loop_
_entity.id
_entity.type
_entity.pdbx_description
1 polymer ?
#
loop_
_entity_poly.entity_id
_entity_poly.type
_entity_poly.pdbx_seq_one_letter_code
_entity_poly.pdbx_strand_id
1 'polypeptide(L)'
;MAHLSADKRLVEAFKNNEDIHRATAAEVFGKEKDKVTPNDRRIAKVINFGLMYGMSPFGLAKNLGIGRDEAKNYINKFFARFPGVHEYMDSTRALADRQGYVETTFGRRLWLPEIHAGGARRAAAERAAINAPMQGTAADLIKLSMIAVQKWIEEKGLKSKLILQIHDELIMEVPEDEVDLVKENLPKIMDSVTELPRDQPGVF
;
A
#
# COMPACT_ATOMS: atom_id res chain seq x y z
N MET A 1 -0.84 -1.08 -3.72
CA MET A 1 -1.29 -2.43 -4.14
C MET A 1 -2.13 -2.39 -5.42
N ALA A 2 -3.24 -1.61 -5.52
CA ALA A 2 -4.07 -1.59 -6.73
C ALA A 2 -3.28 -1.29 -8.01
N HIS A 3 -2.38 -0.31 -7.97
CA HIS A 3 -1.50 0.04 -9.09
C HIS A 3 -0.50 -1.10 -9.40
N LEU A 4 0.16 -1.65 -8.38
CA LEU A 4 1.20 -2.68 -8.57
C LEU A 4 0.65 -4.03 -9.03
N SER A 5 -0.54 -4.42 -8.57
CA SER A 5 -1.17 -5.68 -8.94
C SER A 5 -2.02 -5.59 -10.21
N ALA A 6 -2.33 -4.38 -10.66
CA ALA A 6 -3.28 -4.11 -11.73
C ALA A 6 -4.61 -4.88 -11.59
N ASP A 7 -4.97 -5.29 -10.35
CA ASP A 7 -6.21 -6.00 -10.07
C ASP A 7 -7.42 -5.15 -10.45
N LYS A 8 -8.20 -5.62 -11.41
CA LYS A 8 -9.30 -4.85 -12.01
C LYS A 8 -10.33 -4.43 -10.98
N ARG A 9 -10.72 -5.34 -10.08
CA ARG A 9 -11.73 -5.06 -9.05
C ARG A 9 -11.22 -4.06 -8.02
N LEU A 10 -9.94 -4.17 -7.66
CA LEU A 10 -9.31 -3.26 -6.72
C LEU A 10 -9.17 -1.85 -7.33
N VAL A 11 -8.77 -1.76 -8.60
CA VAL A 11 -8.68 -0.49 -9.35
C VAL A 11 -10.05 0.15 -9.50
N GLU A 12 -11.09 -0.61 -9.88
CA GLU A 12 -12.46 -0.11 -10.00
C GLU A 12 -13.02 0.37 -8.67
N ALA A 13 -12.76 -0.34 -7.57
CA ALA A 13 -13.19 0.05 -6.24
C ALA A 13 -12.60 1.43 -5.85
N PHE A 14 -11.32 1.68 -6.13
CA PHE A 14 -10.72 3.00 -5.89
C PHE A 14 -11.29 4.08 -6.81
N LYS A 15 -11.48 3.80 -8.11
CA LYS A 15 -12.08 4.76 -9.06
C LYS A 15 -13.51 5.17 -8.66
N ASN A 16 -14.27 4.24 -8.09
CA ASN A 16 -15.64 4.46 -7.64
C ASN A 16 -15.73 4.96 -6.20
N ASN A 17 -14.59 5.25 -5.56
CA ASN A 17 -14.52 5.66 -4.16
C ASN A 17 -15.21 4.67 -3.20
N GLU A 18 -15.14 3.37 -3.52
CA GLU A 18 -15.77 2.29 -2.75
C GLU A 18 -14.96 1.98 -1.49
N ASP A 19 -15.65 1.78 -0.38
CA ASP A 19 -15.03 1.29 0.86
C ASP A 19 -14.65 -0.20 0.71
N ILE A 20 -13.39 -0.44 0.35
CA ILE A 20 -12.83 -1.79 0.11
C ILE A 20 -12.98 -2.68 1.34
N HIS A 21 -12.84 -2.13 2.54
CA HIS A 21 -12.97 -2.92 3.76
C HIS A 21 -14.42 -3.37 3.98
N ARG A 22 -15.38 -2.51 3.69
CA ARG A 22 -16.81 -2.85 3.74
C ARG A 22 -17.17 -3.90 2.68
N ALA A 23 -16.65 -3.74 1.47
CA ALA A 23 -16.87 -4.69 0.39
C ALA A 23 -16.28 -6.08 0.71
N THR A 24 -15.06 -6.12 1.26
CA THR A 24 -14.44 -7.37 1.72
C THR A 24 -15.23 -7.99 2.87
N ALA A 25 -15.70 -7.18 3.83
CA ALA A 25 -16.51 -7.69 4.93
C ALA A 25 -17.82 -8.35 4.45
N ALA A 26 -18.51 -7.70 3.52
CA ALA A 26 -19.73 -8.25 2.92
C ALA A 26 -19.50 -9.65 2.35
N GLU A 27 -18.42 -9.84 1.61
CA GLU A 27 -18.09 -11.10 0.96
C GLU A 27 -17.60 -12.17 1.93
N VAL A 28 -16.66 -11.81 2.81
CA VAL A 28 -16.07 -12.74 3.78
C VAL A 28 -17.15 -13.29 4.74
N PHE A 29 -18.04 -12.41 5.22
CA PHE A 29 -19.09 -12.77 6.18
C PHE A 29 -20.42 -13.15 5.52
N GLY A 30 -20.53 -13.07 4.19
CA GLY A 30 -21.77 -13.39 3.47
C GLY A 30 -22.93 -12.44 3.81
N LYS A 31 -22.65 -11.16 4.03
CA LYS A 31 -23.61 -10.12 4.37
C LYS A 31 -23.85 -9.17 3.20
N GLU A 32 -25.01 -8.55 3.14
CA GLU A 32 -25.23 -7.39 2.27
C GLU A 32 -24.37 -6.18 2.74
N LYS A 33 -23.93 -5.34 1.81
CA LYS A 33 -23.01 -4.22 2.14
C LYS A 33 -23.57 -3.24 3.19
N ASP A 34 -24.87 -3.01 3.18
CA ASP A 34 -25.58 -2.16 4.15
C ASP A 34 -25.70 -2.78 5.54
N LYS A 35 -25.65 -4.12 5.62
CA LYS A 35 -25.68 -4.87 6.88
C LYS A 35 -24.30 -5.12 7.50
N VAL A 36 -23.25 -4.63 6.88
CA VAL A 36 -21.87 -4.72 7.42
C VAL A 36 -21.73 -3.80 8.62
N THR A 37 -21.46 -4.40 9.78
CA THR A 37 -21.24 -3.66 11.02
C THR A 37 -19.87 -3.00 11.06
N PRO A 38 -19.65 -1.98 11.92
CA PRO A 38 -18.31 -1.40 12.13
C PRO A 38 -17.26 -2.44 12.55
N ASN A 39 -17.65 -3.46 13.32
CA ASN A 39 -16.75 -4.55 13.71
C ASN A 39 -16.39 -5.45 12.54
N ASP A 40 -17.35 -5.83 11.69
CA ASP A 40 -17.08 -6.61 10.47
C ASP A 40 -16.08 -5.86 9.58
N ARG A 41 -16.29 -4.56 9.38
CA ARG A 41 -15.39 -3.70 8.62
C ARG A 41 -13.98 -3.64 9.23
N ARG A 42 -13.87 -3.57 10.57
CA ARG A 42 -12.59 -3.60 11.29
C ARG A 42 -11.85 -4.92 11.06
N ILE A 43 -12.55 -6.04 11.15
CA ILE A 43 -11.99 -7.38 10.89
C ILE A 43 -11.54 -7.48 9.42
N ALA A 44 -12.36 -7.05 8.48
CA ALA A 44 -11.99 -7.02 7.06
C ALA A 44 -10.78 -6.13 6.78
N LYS A 45 -10.62 -5.02 7.51
CA LYS A 45 -9.42 -4.18 7.44
C LYS A 45 -8.17 -4.98 7.86
N VAL A 46 -8.25 -5.77 8.93
CA VAL A 46 -7.14 -6.64 9.38
C VAL A 46 -6.84 -7.71 8.33
N ILE A 47 -7.86 -8.31 7.72
CA ILE A 47 -7.71 -9.31 6.65
C ILE A 47 -7.01 -8.67 5.45
N ASN A 48 -7.54 -7.55 4.94
CA ASN A 48 -7.00 -6.88 3.75
C ASN A 48 -5.53 -6.49 3.95
N PHE A 49 -5.21 -5.77 5.01
CA PHE A 49 -3.81 -5.38 5.27
C PHE A 49 -2.93 -6.58 5.57
N GLY A 50 -3.40 -7.52 6.39
CA GLY A 50 -2.64 -8.71 6.70
C GLY A 50 -2.26 -9.51 5.46
N LEU A 51 -3.20 -9.76 4.57
CA LEU A 51 -2.98 -10.54 3.35
C LEU A 51 -2.14 -9.76 2.33
N MET A 52 -2.42 -8.47 2.13
CA MET A 52 -1.61 -7.62 1.24
C MET A 52 -0.13 -7.54 1.69
N TYR A 53 0.14 -7.73 2.98
CA TYR A 53 1.49 -7.78 3.54
C TYR A 53 2.04 -9.20 3.74
N GLY A 54 1.40 -10.21 3.14
CA GLY A 54 1.89 -11.58 3.12
C GLY A 54 1.70 -12.35 4.44
N MET A 55 0.68 -11.98 5.24
CA MET A 55 0.35 -12.71 6.46
C MET A 55 -0.04 -14.14 6.16
N SER A 56 0.52 -15.09 6.93
CA SER A 56 0.18 -16.51 6.82
C SER A 56 -1.20 -16.84 7.44
N PRO A 57 -1.81 -18.00 7.09
CA PRO A 57 -3.04 -18.46 7.74
C PRO A 57 -2.91 -18.57 9.26
N PHE A 58 -1.75 -18.97 9.76
CA PHE A 58 -1.47 -19.02 11.20
C PHE A 58 -1.46 -17.60 11.81
N GLY A 59 -0.82 -16.65 11.15
CA GLY A 59 -0.79 -15.26 11.59
C GLY A 59 -2.18 -14.63 11.63
N LEU A 60 -2.99 -14.88 10.59
CA LEU A 60 -4.36 -14.38 10.51
C LEU A 60 -5.25 -15.00 11.60
N ALA A 61 -5.18 -16.32 11.79
CA ALA A 61 -5.92 -17.03 12.83
C ALA A 61 -5.60 -16.47 14.23
N LYS A 62 -4.32 -16.29 14.53
CA LYS A 62 -3.86 -15.72 15.80
C LYS A 62 -4.34 -14.27 16.01
N ASN A 63 -4.30 -13.46 14.95
CA ASN A 63 -4.64 -12.04 15.02
C ASN A 63 -6.15 -11.83 15.24
N LEU A 64 -6.97 -12.67 14.64
CA LEU A 64 -8.44 -12.59 14.73
C LEU A 64 -9.03 -13.45 15.86
N GLY A 65 -8.24 -14.33 16.50
CA GLY A 65 -8.74 -15.26 17.51
C GLY A 65 -9.67 -16.33 16.93
N ILE A 66 -9.47 -16.77 15.68
CA ILE A 66 -10.30 -17.75 14.95
C ILE A 66 -9.55 -19.04 14.67
N GLY A 67 -10.28 -20.06 14.22
CA GLY A 67 -9.70 -21.32 13.79
C GLY A 67 -8.85 -21.19 12.50
N ARG A 68 -7.88 -22.10 12.32
CA ARG A 68 -7.00 -22.10 11.13
C ARG A 68 -7.78 -22.32 9.82
N ASP A 69 -8.81 -23.16 9.85
CA ASP A 69 -9.62 -23.46 8.66
C ASP A 69 -10.49 -22.29 8.28
N GLU A 70 -11.02 -21.57 9.27
CA GLU A 70 -11.74 -20.32 9.05
C GLU A 70 -10.83 -19.24 8.46
N ALA A 71 -9.60 -19.08 8.99
CA ALA A 71 -8.60 -18.17 8.43
C ALA A 71 -8.24 -18.53 6.99
N LYS A 72 -8.06 -19.82 6.66
CA LYS A 72 -7.85 -20.28 5.27
C LYS A 72 -9.03 -19.93 4.37
N ASN A 73 -10.27 -20.13 4.84
CA ASN A 73 -11.46 -19.76 4.07
C ASN A 73 -11.51 -18.27 3.76
N TYR A 74 -11.16 -17.40 4.73
CA TYR A 74 -11.07 -15.96 4.51
C TYR A 74 -10.00 -15.59 3.48
N ILE A 75 -8.84 -16.24 3.54
CA ILE A 75 -7.74 -16.05 2.58
C ILE A 75 -8.19 -16.46 1.17
N ASN A 76 -8.84 -17.63 1.03
CA ASN A 76 -9.32 -18.09 -0.26
C ASN A 76 -10.38 -17.15 -0.86
N LYS A 77 -11.31 -16.66 -0.07
CA LYS A 77 -12.31 -15.67 -0.51
C LYS A 77 -11.66 -14.36 -0.93
N PHE A 78 -10.66 -13.88 -0.17
CA PHE A 78 -9.93 -12.68 -0.50
C PHE A 78 -9.21 -12.78 -1.85
N PHE A 79 -8.45 -13.85 -2.10
CA PHE A 79 -7.74 -14.03 -3.37
C PHE A 79 -8.66 -14.39 -4.54
N ALA A 80 -9.79 -15.05 -4.29
CA ALA A 80 -10.83 -15.22 -5.31
C ALA A 80 -11.45 -13.89 -5.73
N ARG A 81 -11.54 -12.92 -4.80
CA ARG A 81 -11.99 -11.57 -5.08
C ARG A 81 -10.94 -10.74 -5.80
N PHE A 82 -9.68 -10.84 -5.39
CA PHE A 82 -8.55 -10.04 -5.88
C PHE A 82 -7.44 -10.95 -6.46
N PRO A 83 -7.72 -11.64 -7.58
CA PRO A 83 -6.76 -12.58 -8.17
C PRO A 83 -5.46 -11.90 -8.62
N GLY A 84 -5.53 -10.66 -9.11
CA GLY A 84 -4.35 -9.90 -9.49
C GLY A 84 -3.41 -9.60 -8.31
N VAL A 85 -3.96 -9.47 -7.10
CA VAL A 85 -3.12 -9.32 -5.90
C VAL A 85 -2.34 -10.61 -5.61
N HIS A 86 -2.96 -11.77 -5.77
CA HIS A 86 -2.29 -13.06 -5.61
C HIS A 86 -1.17 -13.24 -6.63
N GLU A 87 -1.47 -12.98 -7.89
CA GLU A 87 -0.50 -13.06 -9.00
C GLU A 87 0.68 -12.10 -8.80
N TYR A 88 0.42 -10.86 -8.38
CA TYR A 88 1.48 -9.92 -8.01
C TYR A 88 2.39 -10.47 -6.90
N MET A 89 1.81 -11.04 -5.85
CA MET A 89 2.58 -11.58 -4.74
C MET A 89 3.48 -12.74 -5.17
N ASP A 90 2.96 -13.64 -5.99
CA ASP A 90 3.71 -14.81 -6.48
C ASP A 90 4.80 -14.41 -7.48
N SER A 91 4.49 -13.52 -8.42
CA SER A 91 5.46 -12.99 -9.38
C SER A 91 6.57 -12.21 -8.70
N THR A 92 6.24 -11.43 -7.66
CA THR A 92 7.22 -10.66 -6.89
C THR A 92 8.17 -11.57 -6.08
N ARG A 93 7.65 -12.65 -5.49
CA ARG A 93 8.49 -13.68 -4.83
C ARG A 93 9.42 -14.35 -5.82
N ALA A 94 8.89 -14.76 -6.96
CA ALA A 94 9.69 -15.39 -8.02
C ALA A 94 10.77 -14.45 -8.57
N LEU A 95 10.45 -13.17 -8.72
CA LEU A 95 11.41 -12.14 -9.12
C LEU A 95 12.52 -11.98 -8.07
N ALA A 96 12.14 -11.84 -6.80
CA ALA A 96 13.09 -11.73 -5.68
C ALA A 96 14.01 -12.94 -5.59
N ASP A 97 13.48 -14.15 -5.73
CA ASP A 97 14.26 -15.40 -5.72
C ASP A 97 15.28 -15.44 -6.87
N ARG A 98 14.91 -14.95 -8.05
CA ARG A 98 15.79 -14.96 -9.23
C ARG A 98 16.91 -13.92 -9.18
N GLN A 99 16.66 -12.71 -8.71
CA GLN A 99 17.59 -11.58 -8.81
C GLN A 99 18.14 -11.07 -7.46
N GLY A 100 17.60 -11.56 -6.34
CA GLY A 100 18.07 -11.19 -4.99
C GLY A 100 17.60 -9.81 -4.50
N TYR A 101 16.74 -9.13 -5.22
CA TYR A 101 16.19 -7.81 -4.84
C TYR A 101 14.81 -7.58 -5.44
N VAL A 102 14.11 -6.56 -4.95
CA VAL A 102 12.90 -5.97 -5.54
C VAL A 102 13.08 -4.46 -5.69
N GLU A 103 12.24 -3.83 -6.51
CA GLU A 103 12.34 -2.40 -6.80
C GLU A 103 11.03 -1.69 -6.50
N THR A 104 11.12 -0.41 -6.11
CA THR A 104 9.97 0.50 -6.11
C THR A 104 9.58 0.84 -7.57
N THR A 105 8.42 1.45 -7.76
CA THR A 105 7.99 1.96 -9.09
C THR A 105 9.00 2.97 -9.68
N PHE A 106 9.82 3.60 -8.83
CA PHE A 106 10.87 4.54 -9.23
C PHE A 106 12.27 3.90 -9.37
N GLY A 107 12.36 2.55 -9.31
CA GLY A 107 13.61 1.81 -9.52
C GLY A 107 14.55 1.75 -8.32
N ARG A 108 14.12 2.18 -7.13
CA ARG A 108 14.94 2.05 -5.92
C ARG A 108 14.89 0.61 -5.42
N ARG A 109 16.08 0.00 -5.25
CA ARG A 109 16.25 -1.42 -4.91
C ARG A 109 16.23 -1.66 -3.41
N LEU A 110 15.56 -2.76 -3.02
CA LEU A 110 15.74 -3.43 -1.73
C LEU A 110 16.40 -4.78 -1.97
N TRP A 111 17.62 -4.96 -1.48
CA TRP A 111 18.34 -6.22 -1.52
C TRP A 111 17.82 -7.18 -0.44
N LEU A 112 17.67 -8.46 -0.81
CA LEU A 112 17.08 -9.50 -0.01
C LEU A 112 18.07 -10.67 0.18
N PRO A 113 19.17 -10.51 0.92
CA PRO A 113 20.21 -11.53 1.06
C PRO A 113 19.67 -12.84 1.65
N GLU A 114 18.60 -12.78 2.43
CA GLU A 114 17.97 -13.94 3.07
C GLU A 114 16.94 -14.66 2.18
N ILE A 115 16.76 -14.25 0.92
CA ILE A 115 15.73 -14.85 0.04
C ILE A 115 16.01 -16.32 -0.26
N HIS A 116 17.27 -16.72 -0.27
CA HIS A 116 17.71 -18.12 -0.45
C HIS A 116 17.96 -18.86 0.87
N ALA A 117 17.70 -18.23 2.01
CA ALA A 117 17.80 -18.89 3.31
C ALA A 117 16.68 -19.93 3.49
N GLY A 118 16.76 -20.71 4.57
CA GLY A 118 15.73 -21.68 4.94
C GLY A 118 14.78 -21.13 6.02
N GLY A 119 13.61 -21.76 6.12
CA GLY A 119 12.68 -21.58 7.24
C GLY A 119 12.21 -20.14 7.45
N ALA A 120 12.29 -19.66 8.68
CA ALA A 120 11.73 -18.36 9.08
C ALA A 120 12.43 -17.16 8.41
N ARG A 121 13.74 -17.26 8.09
CA ARG A 121 14.48 -16.19 7.42
C ARG A 121 13.99 -15.98 5.99
N ARG A 122 13.84 -17.07 5.23
CA ARG A 122 13.23 -16.99 3.88
C ARG A 122 11.83 -16.43 3.92
N ALA A 123 10.99 -16.92 4.81
CA ALA A 123 9.61 -16.41 4.94
C ALA A 123 9.54 -14.91 5.29
N ALA A 124 10.52 -14.39 6.06
CA ALA A 124 10.63 -12.96 6.34
C ALA A 124 11.08 -12.18 5.10
N ALA A 125 12.06 -12.69 4.33
CA ALA A 125 12.52 -12.08 3.09
C ALA A 125 11.42 -12.05 2.02
N GLU A 126 10.62 -13.10 1.87
CA GLU A 126 9.47 -13.16 0.96
C GLU A 126 8.40 -12.11 1.33
N ARG A 127 8.11 -11.92 2.62
CA ARG A 127 7.22 -10.83 3.05
C ARG A 127 7.81 -9.45 2.77
N ALA A 128 9.11 -9.27 3.01
CA ALA A 128 9.81 -8.03 2.68
C ALA A 128 9.77 -7.75 1.17
N ALA A 129 9.93 -8.78 0.33
CA ALA A 129 9.80 -8.68 -1.12
C ALA A 129 8.45 -8.12 -1.56
N ILE A 130 7.35 -8.63 -0.99
CA ILE A 130 6.00 -8.18 -1.32
C ILE A 130 5.76 -6.73 -0.86
N ASN A 131 6.26 -6.39 0.33
CA ASN A 131 5.97 -5.10 0.97
C ASN A 131 6.83 -3.96 0.44
N ALA A 132 8.09 -4.21 0.10
CA ALA A 132 9.06 -3.19 -0.24
C ALA A 132 8.67 -2.35 -1.47
N PRO A 133 8.14 -2.93 -2.57
CA PRO A 133 7.68 -2.11 -3.69
C PRO A 133 6.56 -1.15 -3.30
N MET A 134 5.62 -1.57 -2.47
CA MET A 134 4.51 -0.72 -2.02
C MET A 134 4.96 0.38 -1.08
N GLN A 135 5.60 -0.01 0.03
CA GLN A 135 6.03 0.94 1.06
C GLN A 135 7.15 1.84 0.56
N GLY A 136 8.05 1.27 -0.25
CA GLY A 136 9.12 2.02 -0.87
C GLY A 136 8.61 3.04 -1.88
N THR A 137 7.64 2.70 -2.72
CA THR A 137 7.01 3.65 -3.65
C THR A 137 6.29 4.77 -2.90
N ALA A 138 5.59 4.46 -1.81
CA ALA A 138 4.98 5.48 -0.96
C ALA A 138 6.03 6.44 -0.36
N ALA A 139 7.16 5.90 0.10
CA ALA A 139 8.27 6.71 0.60
C ALA A 139 8.93 7.57 -0.51
N ASP A 140 8.99 7.07 -1.74
CA ASP A 140 9.51 7.83 -2.88
C ASP A 140 8.56 8.97 -3.24
N LEU A 141 7.24 8.72 -3.25
CA LEU A 141 6.22 9.75 -3.50
C LEU A 141 6.27 10.88 -2.46
N ILE A 142 6.36 10.55 -1.17
CA ILE A 142 6.42 11.60 -0.14
C ILE A 142 7.71 12.43 -0.26
N LYS A 143 8.83 11.84 -0.64
CA LYS A 143 10.07 12.57 -0.92
C LYS A 143 9.93 13.50 -2.12
N LEU A 144 9.32 13.04 -3.20
CA LEU A 144 9.03 13.87 -4.37
C LEU A 144 8.10 15.04 -4.01
N SER A 145 7.08 14.77 -3.18
CA SER A 145 6.19 15.80 -2.65
C SER A 145 6.95 16.85 -1.83
N MET A 146 7.86 16.41 -0.94
CA MET A 146 8.70 17.34 -0.17
C MET A 146 9.53 18.24 -1.07
N ILE A 147 10.16 17.68 -2.10
CA ILE A 147 10.97 18.44 -3.07
C ILE A 147 10.10 19.43 -3.83
N ALA A 148 8.93 19.01 -4.32
CA ALA A 148 8.02 19.87 -5.06
C ALA A 148 7.46 21.01 -4.19
N VAL A 149 7.08 20.71 -2.95
CA VAL A 149 6.61 21.72 -1.98
C VAL A 149 7.69 22.72 -1.65
N GLN A 150 8.92 22.27 -1.36
CA GLN A 150 10.04 23.15 -1.07
C GLN A 150 10.34 24.10 -2.25
N LYS A 151 10.38 23.55 -3.46
CA LYS A 151 10.57 24.32 -4.69
C LYS A 151 9.48 25.38 -4.86
N TRP A 152 8.21 25.02 -4.64
CA TRP A 152 7.09 25.95 -4.72
C TRP A 152 7.18 27.09 -3.69
N ILE A 153 7.57 26.78 -2.44
CA ILE A 153 7.79 27.79 -1.39
C ILE A 153 8.84 28.81 -1.84
N GLU A 154 9.96 28.33 -2.38
CA GLU A 154 11.08 29.18 -2.86
C GLU A 154 10.66 30.02 -4.07
N GLU A 155 10.01 29.42 -5.07
CA GLU A 155 9.53 30.13 -6.27
C GLU A 155 8.49 31.23 -5.96
N LYS A 156 7.67 31.02 -4.93
CA LYS A 156 6.68 32.00 -4.48
C LYS A 156 7.23 33.02 -3.47
N GLY A 157 8.46 32.82 -2.98
CA GLY A 157 9.05 33.67 -1.96
C GLY A 157 8.32 33.64 -0.62
N LEU A 158 7.70 32.49 -0.28
CA LEU A 158 6.92 32.31 0.94
C LEU A 158 7.84 32.22 2.17
N LYS A 159 7.31 32.66 3.31
CA LYS A 159 7.96 32.50 4.63
C LYS A 159 7.62 31.15 5.27
N SER A 160 6.65 30.43 4.73
CA SER A 160 6.28 29.07 5.13
C SER A 160 7.47 28.13 5.09
N LYS A 161 7.53 27.17 6.01
CA LYS A 161 8.64 26.22 6.12
C LYS A 161 8.10 24.80 6.26
N LEU A 162 8.70 23.87 5.54
CA LEU A 162 8.52 22.46 5.77
C LEU A 162 9.33 22.05 7.00
N ILE A 163 8.66 21.58 8.06
CA ILE A 163 9.30 21.29 9.36
C ILE A 163 9.56 19.80 9.53
N LEU A 164 8.58 18.96 9.21
CA LEU A 164 8.64 17.55 9.54
C LEU A 164 7.79 16.73 8.56
N GLN A 165 8.21 15.50 8.32
CA GLN A 165 7.45 14.47 7.62
C GLN A 165 7.15 13.33 8.60
N ILE A 166 5.87 12.95 8.71
CA ILE A 166 5.41 11.84 9.54
C ILE A 166 4.57 10.92 8.67
N HIS A 167 5.03 9.68 8.46
CA HIS A 167 4.38 8.70 7.58
C HIS A 167 4.11 9.25 6.17
N ASP A 168 2.88 9.65 5.89
CA ASP A 168 2.37 10.19 4.63
C ASP A 168 1.93 11.66 4.75
N GLU A 169 2.24 12.32 5.87
CA GLU A 169 1.88 13.70 6.17
C GLU A 169 3.11 14.63 6.13
N LEU A 170 2.90 15.86 5.69
CA LEU A 170 3.87 16.94 5.79
C LEU A 170 3.39 17.97 6.82
N ILE A 171 4.26 18.31 7.76
CA ILE A 171 3.98 19.34 8.77
C ILE A 171 4.74 20.59 8.39
N MET A 172 4.04 21.73 8.36
CA MET A 172 4.57 23.02 7.97
C MET A 172 4.32 24.07 9.05
N GLU A 173 5.27 24.98 9.22
CA GLU A 173 5.06 26.24 9.90
C GLU A 173 4.64 27.27 8.85
N VAL A 174 3.46 27.87 9.02
CA VAL A 174 2.85 28.74 8.02
C VAL A 174 2.40 30.04 8.69
N PRO A 175 2.90 31.22 8.26
CA PRO A 175 2.38 32.51 8.69
C PRO A 175 0.89 32.66 8.38
N GLU A 176 0.16 33.41 9.22
CA GLU A 176 -1.30 33.54 9.08
C GLU A 176 -1.74 34.09 7.72
N ASP A 177 -0.95 35.01 7.16
CA ASP A 177 -1.18 35.62 5.84
C ASP A 177 -0.96 34.66 4.66
N GLU A 178 -0.27 33.52 4.87
CA GLU A 178 -0.02 32.52 3.84
C GLU A 178 -0.92 31.28 3.95
N VAL A 179 -1.70 31.12 5.04
CA VAL A 179 -2.45 29.90 5.36
C VAL A 179 -3.40 29.48 4.25
N ASP A 180 -4.21 30.40 3.70
CA ASP A 180 -5.18 30.07 2.66
C ASP A 180 -4.50 29.66 1.36
N LEU A 181 -3.42 30.33 1.00
CA LEU A 181 -2.61 30.00 -0.17
C LEU A 181 -2.00 28.59 -0.04
N VAL A 182 -1.45 28.25 1.13
CA VAL A 182 -0.85 26.95 1.39
C VAL A 182 -1.92 25.85 1.39
N LYS A 183 -3.06 26.06 2.06
CA LYS A 183 -4.18 25.09 2.08
C LYS A 183 -4.71 24.78 0.68
N GLU A 184 -4.80 25.77 -0.19
CA GLU A 184 -5.29 25.57 -1.55
C GLU A 184 -4.30 24.82 -2.43
N ASN A 185 -3.01 25.12 -2.32
CA ASN A 185 -2.01 24.65 -3.28
C ASN A 185 -1.28 23.39 -2.83
N LEU A 186 -1.05 23.19 -1.52
CA LEU A 186 -0.31 22.04 -1.00
C LEU A 186 -0.86 20.69 -1.47
N PRO A 187 -2.19 20.40 -1.39
CA PRO A 187 -2.72 19.14 -1.89
C PRO A 187 -2.49 18.96 -3.39
N LYS A 188 -2.67 20.01 -4.19
CA LYS A 188 -2.46 19.97 -5.64
C LYS A 188 -1.01 19.64 -6.00
N ILE A 189 -0.05 20.22 -5.26
CA ILE A 189 1.38 19.97 -5.46
C ILE A 189 1.72 18.53 -5.07
N MET A 190 1.21 18.04 -3.95
CA MET A 190 1.43 16.67 -3.51
C MET A 190 0.81 15.66 -4.49
N ASP A 191 -0.36 15.95 -5.04
CA ASP A 191 -1.01 15.10 -6.04
C ASP A 191 -0.27 15.11 -7.38
N SER A 192 0.38 16.21 -7.76
CA SER A 192 1.10 16.33 -9.04
C SER A 192 2.29 15.38 -9.19
N VAL A 193 2.86 14.88 -8.08
CA VAL A 193 3.99 13.94 -8.10
C VAL A 193 3.56 12.48 -8.27
N THR A 194 2.27 12.21 -8.39
CA THR A 194 1.71 10.85 -8.50
C THR A 194 1.71 10.29 -9.92
N GLU A 195 2.29 10.98 -10.89
CA GLU A 195 2.51 10.42 -12.21
C GLU A 195 3.56 9.31 -12.13
N LEU A 196 3.06 8.11 -11.75
CA LEU A 196 3.89 6.92 -11.66
C LEU A 196 4.35 6.50 -13.04
N PRO A 197 5.63 6.11 -13.20
CA PRO A 197 6.11 5.53 -14.44
C PRO A 197 5.25 4.32 -14.82
N ARG A 198 4.63 4.36 -16.01
CA ARG A 198 3.72 3.30 -16.49
C ARG A 198 4.44 2.17 -17.21
N ASP A 199 5.66 2.42 -17.62
CA ASP A 199 6.40 1.59 -18.59
C ASP A 199 7.70 1.03 -18.00
N GLN A 200 7.66 0.47 -16.79
CA GLN A 200 8.79 -0.33 -16.32
C GLN A 200 8.55 -1.81 -16.68
N PRO A 201 9.22 -2.36 -17.69
CA PRO A 201 9.13 -3.77 -18.01
C PRO A 201 9.69 -4.58 -16.84
N GLY A 202 8.87 -5.42 -16.22
CA GLY A 202 9.27 -6.40 -15.23
C GLY A 202 8.64 -6.26 -13.84
N VAL A 203 7.79 -5.28 -13.61
CA VAL A 203 7.05 -5.12 -12.34
C VAL A 203 5.53 -5.30 -12.54
N PHE A 204 5.10 -5.53 -13.79
CA PHE A 204 3.69 -5.73 -14.16
C PHE A 204 3.54 -6.87 -15.12
#